data_cf2854ce628a7a244d4bf42e9f1d545f
#
_entry.id   cf2854ce628a7a244d4bf42e9f1d545f
#
_cell.length_a   1.000
_cell.length_b   1.000
_cell.length_c   1.000
_cell.angle_alpha   90.00
_cell.angle_beta   90.00
_cell.angle_gamma   90.00
#
_symmetry.space_group_name_H-M   'P 1'
#
loop_
_entity.id
_entity.type
_entity.pdbx_description
1 polymer ?
#
loop_
_entity_poly.entity_id
_entity_poly.type
_entity_poly.pdbx_seq_one_letter_code
_entity_poly.pdbx_strand_id
1 'polypeptide(L)'
;LDRYAEVIMDQGLAPAYKELTRQIDHSAPKEKLNPIEKLFGLISEIFTPIIPLFAGSGILKGLVVLATTIGWLSETSGTYHILSAASNAVFYFLPIFLAFSAAKTFKVNGYIAAVIAAALIEPNLTSLLSDSGKAATDFLGIPVVLMQYTSTVMPAILGIFFYSFVERFLKKYIRENMQLVFVPLLSLVITVPLTLMVFGPAGVYLGEGLAAAITWMMDINGPISGAIIAGGWNILVIFGIQWAVNPVMISNISAYGFDRIVPLTGAANFGMAGAALGVFLRSKRSKTRSISGSAFASILLAGVTEPTVYGIAIPLKKPFVAACIGAAAGGAVMGFAQVKAIAFVFGSLTTLPAFISGTFFWYLAGLAVSLVVA
;
A
#
# COMPACT_ATOMS: atom_id res chain seq x y z
N LEU A 1 -23.79 -2.35 5.54
CA LEU A 1 -24.28 -1.46 6.62
C LEU A 1 -25.68 -0.96 6.31
N ASP A 2 -25.98 -0.52 5.09
CA ASP A 2 -27.28 0.04 4.70
C ASP A 2 -28.45 -0.94 4.87
N ARG A 3 -28.24 -2.21 4.56
CA ARG A 3 -29.27 -3.27 4.70
C ARG A 3 -29.61 -3.59 6.18
N TYR A 4 -28.65 -3.43 7.09
CA TYR A 4 -28.87 -3.57 8.54
C TYR A 4 -29.53 -2.33 9.12
N ALA A 5 -29.24 -1.14 8.59
CA ALA A 5 -29.90 0.10 8.95
C ALA A 5 -31.39 0.09 8.57
N GLU A 6 -31.75 -0.42 7.38
CA GLU A 6 -33.15 -0.61 6.95
C GLU A 6 -33.92 -1.56 7.88
N VAL A 7 -33.34 -2.71 8.26
CA VAL A 7 -33.99 -3.67 9.16
C VAL A 7 -34.18 -3.08 10.59
N ILE A 8 -33.24 -2.27 11.05
CA ILE A 8 -33.33 -1.60 12.36
C ILE A 8 -34.39 -0.50 12.34
N MET A 9 -34.55 0.19 11.20
CA MET A 9 -35.59 1.22 11.01
C MET A 9 -37.01 0.62 10.95
N ASP A 10 -37.15 -0.55 10.30
CA ASP A 10 -38.44 -1.23 10.13
C ASP A 10 -38.94 -1.86 11.45
N GLN A 11 -38.06 -2.18 12.39
CA GLN A 11 -38.42 -2.74 13.70
C GLN A 11 -38.67 -1.69 14.82
N GLY A 12 -38.74 -0.39 14.48
CA GLY A 12 -39.00 0.67 15.47
C GLY A 12 -37.83 0.93 16.43
N LEU A 13 -36.62 0.41 16.15
CA LEU A 13 -35.42 0.57 16.97
C LEU A 13 -34.62 1.84 16.63
N ALA A 14 -35.12 2.65 15.71
CA ALA A 14 -34.48 3.88 15.26
C ALA A 14 -34.08 4.86 16.40
N PRO A 15 -34.89 5.08 17.47
CA PRO A 15 -34.49 5.93 18.57
C PRO A 15 -33.32 5.36 19.37
N ALA A 16 -33.32 4.06 19.62
CA ALA A 16 -32.25 3.39 20.38
C ALA A 16 -30.93 3.37 19.57
N TYR A 17 -31.00 3.17 18.25
CA TYR A 17 -29.85 3.25 17.37
C TYR A 17 -29.24 4.66 17.29
N LYS A 18 -30.09 5.70 17.19
CA LYS A 18 -29.64 7.10 17.23
C LYS A 18 -28.98 7.44 18.58
N GLU A 19 -29.55 6.98 19.68
CA GLU A 19 -28.98 7.23 21.01
C GLU A 19 -27.65 6.47 21.21
N LEU A 20 -27.55 5.21 20.75
CA LEU A 20 -26.31 4.44 20.78
C LEU A 20 -25.22 5.09 19.93
N THR A 21 -25.55 5.54 18.72
CA THR A 21 -24.63 6.23 17.81
C THR A 21 -24.16 7.55 18.42
N ARG A 22 -25.06 8.29 19.09
CA ARG A 22 -24.74 9.52 19.82
C ARG A 22 -23.82 9.28 21.02
N GLN A 23 -24.04 8.21 21.76
CA GLN A 23 -23.18 7.84 22.90
C GLN A 23 -21.80 7.38 22.44
N ILE A 24 -21.70 6.65 21.33
CA ILE A 24 -20.43 6.25 20.71
C ILE A 24 -19.65 7.47 20.20
N ASP A 25 -20.33 8.43 19.55
CA ASP A 25 -19.71 9.68 19.06
C ASP A 25 -19.24 10.63 20.18
N HIS A 26 -19.89 10.59 21.35
CA HIS A 26 -19.50 11.40 22.50
C HIS A 26 -18.49 10.73 23.45
N SER A 27 -18.31 9.41 23.36
CA SER A 27 -17.43 8.65 24.26
C SER A 27 -16.01 8.47 23.72
N ALA A 28 -15.74 8.77 22.46
CA ALA A 28 -14.39 8.80 21.93
C ALA A 28 -13.75 10.16 22.29
N PRO A 29 -12.72 10.20 23.15
CA PRO A 29 -11.94 11.42 23.33
C PRO A 29 -11.38 11.80 21.96
N LYS A 30 -11.62 13.01 21.49
CA LYS A 30 -10.87 13.58 20.36
C LYS A 30 -9.44 13.81 20.86
N GLU A 31 -8.63 12.74 20.90
CA GLU A 31 -7.21 12.88 21.11
C GLU A 31 -6.69 13.86 20.06
N LYS A 32 -5.95 14.86 20.54
CA LYS A 32 -5.23 15.77 19.65
C LYS A 32 -4.10 14.95 19.00
N LEU A 33 -4.42 14.30 17.88
CA LEU A 33 -3.45 13.57 17.08
C LEU A 33 -2.28 14.50 16.76
N ASN A 34 -1.06 14.00 16.98
CA ASN A 34 0.16 14.67 16.56
C ASN A 34 0.14 14.90 15.04
N PRO A 35 0.82 15.94 14.52
CA PRO A 35 0.91 16.18 13.07
C PRO A 35 1.36 14.95 12.27
N ILE A 36 2.25 14.16 12.84
CA ILE A 36 2.77 12.91 12.26
C ILE A 36 1.66 11.85 12.17
N GLU A 37 0.88 11.66 13.22
CA GLU A 37 -0.26 10.73 13.24
C GLU A 37 -1.35 11.13 12.24
N LYS A 38 -1.59 12.44 12.07
CA LYS A 38 -2.50 12.96 11.05
C LYS A 38 -2.02 12.64 9.63
N LEU A 39 -0.72 12.79 9.38
CA LEU A 39 -0.12 12.47 8.08
C LEU A 39 -0.25 10.98 7.76
N PHE A 40 0.06 10.12 8.73
CA PHE A 40 -0.07 8.67 8.56
C PHE A 40 -1.54 8.23 8.38
N GLY A 41 -2.45 8.82 9.15
CA GLY A 41 -3.89 8.58 8.99
C GLY A 41 -4.39 8.96 7.59
N LEU A 42 -3.95 10.10 7.07
CA LEU A 42 -4.26 10.55 5.71
C LEU A 42 -3.73 9.60 4.64
N ILE A 43 -2.48 9.15 4.76
CA ILE A 43 -1.91 8.17 3.82
C ILE A 43 -2.69 6.85 3.89
N SER A 44 -2.98 6.37 5.10
CA SER A 44 -3.79 5.15 5.31
C SER A 44 -5.18 5.27 4.64
N GLU A 45 -5.87 6.40 4.81
CA GLU A 45 -7.18 6.66 4.20
C GLU A 45 -7.12 6.63 2.67
N ILE A 46 -6.05 7.19 2.08
CA ILE A 46 -5.84 7.18 0.62
C ILE A 46 -5.58 5.76 0.10
N PHE A 47 -4.82 4.93 0.82
CA PHE A 47 -4.45 3.58 0.35
C PHE A 47 -5.53 2.53 0.59
N THR A 48 -6.31 2.64 1.68
CA THR A 48 -7.29 1.63 2.10
C THR A 48 -8.24 1.15 0.98
N PRO A 49 -8.82 2.02 0.13
CA PRO A 49 -9.71 1.57 -0.94
C PRO A 49 -9.02 0.77 -2.05
N ILE A 50 -7.69 0.90 -2.17
CA ILE A 50 -6.88 0.29 -3.25
C ILE A 50 -6.31 -1.07 -2.82
N ILE A 51 -6.28 -1.38 -1.51
CA ILE A 51 -5.73 -2.62 -0.96
C ILE A 51 -6.26 -3.89 -1.65
N PRO A 52 -7.59 -4.05 -1.84
CA PRO A 52 -8.11 -5.25 -2.50
C PRO A 52 -7.59 -5.42 -3.93
N LEU A 53 -7.34 -4.31 -4.64
CA LEU A 53 -6.79 -4.32 -5.99
C LEU A 53 -5.34 -4.81 -5.98
N PHE A 54 -4.52 -4.35 -5.03
CA PHE A 54 -3.15 -4.84 -4.86
C PHE A 54 -3.10 -6.33 -4.56
N ALA A 55 -3.96 -6.79 -3.64
CA ALA A 55 -4.02 -8.20 -3.29
C ALA A 55 -4.39 -9.07 -4.49
N GLY A 56 -5.44 -8.72 -5.21
CA GLY A 56 -5.89 -9.46 -6.40
C GLY A 56 -4.84 -9.46 -7.52
N SER A 57 -4.30 -8.28 -7.86
CA SER A 57 -3.27 -8.14 -8.89
C SER A 57 -1.97 -8.86 -8.52
N GLY A 58 -1.55 -8.79 -7.26
CA GLY A 58 -0.35 -9.46 -6.77
C GLY A 58 -0.47 -10.98 -6.85
N ILE A 59 -1.61 -11.54 -6.43
CA ILE A 59 -1.90 -12.98 -6.56
C ILE A 59 -1.89 -13.39 -8.04
N LEU A 60 -2.59 -12.65 -8.91
CA LEU A 60 -2.63 -12.94 -10.34
C LEU A 60 -1.22 -12.91 -10.95
N LYS A 61 -0.41 -11.90 -10.62
CA LYS A 61 0.99 -11.81 -11.07
C LYS A 61 1.81 -12.99 -10.60
N GLY A 62 1.67 -13.39 -9.33
CA GLY A 62 2.32 -14.57 -8.79
C GLY A 62 1.92 -15.86 -9.52
N LEU A 63 0.63 -16.05 -9.84
CA LEU A 63 0.15 -17.20 -10.58
C LEU A 63 0.67 -17.23 -12.02
N VAL A 64 0.78 -16.09 -12.69
CA VAL A 64 1.37 -15.99 -14.04
C VAL A 64 2.83 -16.39 -13.99
N VAL A 65 3.61 -15.88 -13.01
CA VAL A 65 5.03 -16.28 -12.82
C VAL A 65 5.16 -17.77 -12.54
N LEU A 66 4.31 -18.33 -11.68
CA LEU A 66 4.31 -19.75 -11.40
C LEU A 66 4.04 -20.56 -12.67
N ALA A 67 3.00 -20.21 -13.43
CA ALA A 67 2.62 -20.92 -14.65
C ALA A 67 3.73 -20.88 -15.73
N THR A 68 4.46 -19.77 -15.85
CA THR A 68 5.62 -19.70 -16.76
C THR A 68 6.79 -20.51 -16.23
N THR A 69 7.06 -20.48 -14.93
CA THR A 69 8.17 -21.20 -14.30
C THR A 69 8.02 -22.72 -14.46
N ILE A 70 6.81 -23.26 -14.32
CA ILE A 70 6.54 -24.71 -14.50
C ILE A 70 6.26 -25.11 -15.95
N GLY A 71 6.35 -24.17 -16.89
CA GLY A 71 6.18 -24.44 -18.33
C GLY A 71 4.72 -24.59 -18.80
N TRP A 72 3.72 -24.30 -17.98
CA TRP A 72 2.30 -24.35 -18.38
C TRP A 72 1.90 -23.18 -19.27
N LEU A 73 2.59 -22.05 -19.15
CA LEU A 73 2.30 -20.83 -19.90
C LEU A 73 3.59 -20.32 -20.56
N SER A 74 3.56 -20.13 -21.88
CA SER A 74 4.67 -19.51 -22.60
C SER A 74 4.57 -17.98 -22.50
N GLU A 75 5.70 -17.31 -22.25
CA GLU A 75 5.80 -15.84 -22.23
C GLU A 75 5.47 -15.20 -23.58
N THR A 76 5.55 -15.95 -24.67
CA THR A 76 5.20 -15.49 -26.03
C THR A 76 3.72 -15.70 -26.36
N SER A 77 2.93 -16.33 -25.47
CA SER A 77 1.53 -16.62 -25.72
C SER A 77 0.64 -15.39 -25.51
N GLY A 78 -0.43 -15.27 -26.31
CA GLY A 78 -1.45 -14.22 -26.11
C GLY A 78 -2.09 -14.25 -24.71
N THR A 79 -2.27 -15.45 -24.13
CA THR A 79 -2.78 -15.62 -22.77
C THR A 79 -1.86 -14.99 -21.74
N TYR A 80 -0.53 -15.19 -21.88
CA TYR A 80 0.45 -14.54 -21.01
C TYR A 80 0.36 -13.03 -21.09
N HIS A 81 0.32 -12.46 -22.30
CA HIS A 81 0.25 -11.01 -22.47
C HIS A 81 -1.01 -10.42 -21.86
N ILE A 82 -2.16 -11.07 -22.01
CA ILE A 82 -3.44 -10.62 -21.43
C ILE A 82 -3.41 -10.68 -19.90
N LEU A 83 -2.99 -11.81 -19.32
CA LEU A 83 -2.93 -11.98 -17.87
C LEU A 83 -1.85 -11.09 -17.23
N SER A 84 -0.69 -10.93 -17.88
CA SER A 84 0.34 -9.99 -17.48
C SER A 84 -0.17 -8.56 -17.48
N ALA A 85 -0.87 -8.13 -18.53
CA ALA A 85 -1.48 -6.80 -18.59
C ALA A 85 -2.50 -6.59 -17.46
N ALA A 86 -3.38 -7.57 -17.21
CA ALA A 86 -4.36 -7.51 -16.14
C ALA A 86 -3.71 -7.39 -14.75
N SER A 87 -2.64 -8.17 -14.50
CA SER A 87 -1.92 -8.15 -13.23
C SER A 87 -1.06 -6.89 -13.04
N ASN A 88 -0.56 -6.30 -14.11
CA ASN A 88 0.28 -5.10 -14.03
C ASN A 88 -0.52 -3.79 -14.04
N ALA A 89 -1.75 -3.77 -14.56
CA ALA A 89 -2.55 -2.55 -14.76
C ALA A 89 -2.70 -1.74 -13.47
N VAL A 90 -2.97 -2.39 -12.33
CA VAL A 90 -3.13 -1.69 -11.05
C VAL A 90 -1.85 -0.95 -10.64
N PHE A 91 -0.69 -1.55 -10.87
CA PHE A 91 0.60 -0.94 -10.53
C PHE A 91 0.97 0.15 -11.54
N TYR A 92 0.80 -0.09 -12.83
CA TYR A 92 1.11 0.87 -13.88
C TYR A 92 0.27 2.15 -13.75
N PHE A 93 -1.05 2.01 -13.56
CA PHE A 93 -2.00 3.11 -13.40
C PHE A 93 -2.19 3.54 -11.94
N LEU A 94 -1.31 3.14 -11.05
CA LEU A 94 -1.37 3.46 -9.62
C LEU A 94 -1.57 4.95 -9.32
N PRO A 95 -0.87 5.89 -10.02
CA PRO A 95 -1.10 7.33 -9.82
C PRO A 95 -2.56 7.74 -9.97
N ILE A 96 -3.29 7.15 -10.94
CA ILE A 96 -4.70 7.46 -11.19
C ILE A 96 -5.59 6.96 -10.05
N PHE A 97 -5.38 5.72 -9.59
CA PHE A 97 -6.15 5.17 -8.47
C PHE A 97 -5.92 5.95 -7.17
N LEU A 98 -4.65 6.30 -6.91
CA LEU A 98 -4.29 7.12 -5.75
C LEU A 98 -4.86 8.53 -5.84
N ALA A 99 -4.82 9.17 -7.00
CA ALA A 99 -5.39 10.49 -7.21
C ALA A 99 -6.90 10.50 -6.95
N PHE A 100 -7.61 9.49 -7.46
CA PHE A 100 -9.05 9.35 -7.23
C PHE A 100 -9.39 9.11 -5.76
N SER A 101 -8.59 8.29 -5.07
CA SER A 101 -8.76 8.05 -3.63
C SER A 101 -8.39 9.28 -2.80
N ALA A 102 -7.26 9.94 -3.10
CA ALA A 102 -6.82 11.17 -2.46
C ALA A 102 -7.85 12.31 -2.61
N ALA A 103 -8.52 12.40 -3.77
CA ALA A 103 -9.57 13.38 -4.00
C ALA A 103 -10.74 13.22 -3.03
N LYS A 104 -11.11 11.99 -2.65
CA LYS A 104 -12.14 11.73 -1.63
C LYS A 104 -11.70 12.24 -0.27
N THR A 105 -10.47 11.93 0.13
CA THR A 105 -9.87 12.37 1.40
C THR A 105 -9.75 13.90 1.46
N PHE A 106 -9.33 14.55 0.37
CA PHE A 106 -9.22 16.01 0.28
C PHE A 106 -10.53 16.71 -0.05
N LYS A 107 -11.63 15.95 -0.31
CA LYS A 107 -12.98 16.44 -0.61
C LYS A 107 -13.02 17.33 -1.85
N VAL A 108 -12.43 16.86 -2.93
CA VAL A 108 -12.40 17.49 -4.26
C VAL A 108 -12.89 16.56 -5.35
N ASN A 109 -13.03 17.05 -6.59
CA ASN A 109 -13.56 16.25 -7.69
C ASN A 109 -12.59 15.12 -8.07
N GLY A 110 -13.04 13.87 -7.90
CA GLY A 110 -12.24 12.66 -8.20
C GLY A 110 -11.92 12.48 -9.68
N TYR A 111 -12.80 12.89 -10.57
CA TYR A 111 -12.55 12.76 -12.02
C TYR A 111 -11.47 13.73 -12.49
N ILE A 112 -11.50 14.97 -12.03
CA ILE A 112 -10.46 15.96 -12.34
C ILE A 112 -9.12 15.47 -11.77
N ALA A 113 -9.11 14.96 -10.54
CA ALA A 113 -7.93 14.39 -9.92
C ALA A 113 -7.35 13.21 -10.74
N ALA A 114 -8.22 12.30 -11.21
CA ALA A 114 -7.82 11.19 -12.07
C ALA A 114 -7.19 11.67 -13.39
N VAL A 115 -7.76 12.71 -14.01
CA VAL A 115 -7.20 13.31 -15.26
C VAL A 115 -5.85 13.97 -14.99
N ILE A 116 -5.68 14.67 -13.85
CA ILE A 116 -4.38 15.26 -13.47
C ILE A 116 -3.31 14.17 -13.39
N ALA A 117 -3.61 13.05 -12.71
CA ALA A 117 -2.66 11.94 -12.59
C ALA A 117 -2.45 11.21 -13.93
N ALA A 118 -3.49 11.05 -14.76
CA ALA A 118 -3.39 10.46 -16.08
C ALA A 118 -2.50 11.28 -17.01
N ALA A 119 -2.53 12.61 -16.91
CA ALA A 119 -1.66 13.50 -17.69
C ALA A 119 -0.16 13.28 -17.40
N LEU A 120 0.21 12.81 -16.20
CA LEU A 120 1.61 12.50 -15.85
C LEU A 120 2.15 11.25 -16.58
N ILE A 121 1.25 10.35 -16.98
CA ILE A 121 1.58 9.08 -17.63
C ILE A 121 1.03 8.99 -19.06
N GLU A 122 0.62 10.12 -19.62
CA GLU A 122 0.10 10.21 -20.98
C GLU A 122 1.21 9.83 -21.98
N PRO A 123 0.92 8.96 -22.99
CA PRO A 123 1.94 8.41 -23.89
C PRO A 123 2.78 9.44 -24.64
N ASN A 124 2.18 10.56 -25.13
CA ASN A 124 2.94 11.58 -25.82
C ASN A 124 3.92 12.32 -24.89
N LEU A 125 3.58 12.49 -23.61
CA LEU A 125 4.48 13.07 -22.63
C LEU A 125 5.58 12.07 -22.24
N THR A 126 5.23 10.82 -22.02
CA THR A 126 6.19 9.78 -21.62
C THR A 126 7.12 9.35 -22.76
N SER A 127 6.69 9.46 -24.02
CA SER A 127 7.56 9.23 -25.18
C SER A 127 8.74 10.20 -25.26
N LEU A 128 8.59 11.42 -24.75
CA LEU A 128 9.68 12.38 -24.66
C LEU A 128 10.83 11.91 -23.77
N LEU A 129 10.56 10.99 -22.82
CA LEU A 129 11.58 10.37 -21.95
C LEU A 129 12.49 9.40 -22.71
N SER A 130 11.96 8.71 -23.71
CA SER A 130 12.66 7.63 -24.43
C SER A 130 13.72 8.17 -25.41
N ASP A 131 13.53 9.35 -25.97
CA ASP A 131 14.30 9.84 -27.11
C ASP A 131 15.54 10.66 -26.72
N SER A 132 15.69 11.10 -25.48
CA SER A 132 16.70 12.11 -25.14
C SER A 132 17.70 11.75 -24.02
N GLY A 133 17.52 10.67 -23.28
CA GLY A 133 18.42 10.29 -22.17
C GLY A 133 18.52 11.36 -21.06
N LYS A 134 18.03 12.57 -21.33
CA LYS A 134 17.79 13.69 -20.40
C LYS A 134 16.56 14.43 -20.91
N ALA A 135 15.40 14.01 -20.46
CA ALA A 135 14.16 14.61 -20.90
C ALA A 135 13.94 15.94 -20.16
N ALA A 136 14.27 17.01 -20.80
CA ALA A 136 13.80 18.34 -20.44
C ALA A 136 12.89 18.84 -21.57
N THR A 137 11.68 19.19 -21.21
CA THR A 137 10.78 19.99 -22.06
C THR A 137 10.62 21.36 -21.42
N ASP A 138 9.84 22.23 -22.04
CA ASP A 138 9.53 23.52 -21.43
C ASP A 138 8.02 23.74 -21.37
N PHE A 139 7.60 24.49 -20.37
CA PHE A 139 6.26 25.04 -20.27
C PHE A 139 6.35 26.56 -20.20
N LEU A 140 5.91 27.24 -21.26
CA LEU A 140 6.00 28.71 -21.39
C LEU A 140 7.43 29.23 -21.20
N GLY A 141 8.44 28.53 -21.70
CA GLY A 141 9.86 28.86 -21.56
C GLY A 141 10.49 28.49 -20.20
N ILE A 142 9.75 27.86 -19.29
CA ILE A 142 10.29 27.37 -18.03
C ILE A 142 10.67 25.90 -18.20
N PRO A 143 11.92 25.51 -17.93
CA PRO A 143 12.36 24.12 -18.10
C PRO A 143 11.61 23.17 -17.16
N VAL A 144 11.12 22.05 -17.68
CA VAL A 144 10.45 20.97 -16.97
C VAL A 144 11.29 19.72 -17.08
N VAL A 145 11.73 19.18 -15.96
CA VAL A 145 12.45 17.91 -15.90
C VAL A 145 11.41 16.80 -15.89
N LEU A 146 11.34 16.07 -17.01
CA LEU A 146 10.44 14.91 -17.10
C LEU A 146 11.02 13.72 -16.35
N MET A 147 10.16 13.03 -15.62
CA MET A 147 10.48 11.84 -14.85
C MET A 147 9.49 10.72 -15.17
N GLN A 148 9.87 9.47 -14.85
CA GLN A 148 8.96 8.34 -14.95
C GLN A 148 7.95 8.40 -13.82
N TYR A 149 6.68 8.63 -14.15
CA TYR A 149 5.59 8.74 -13.16
C TYR A 149 4.72 7.49 -13.08
N THR A 150 4.86 6.53 -13.99
CA THR A 150 4.16 5.23 -13.88
C THR A 150 4.54 4.52 -12.60
N SER A 151 3.59 3.88 -11.95
CA SER A 151 3.78 3.18 -10.68
C SER A 151 4.27 4.05 -9.51
N THR A 152 4.31 5.38 -9.66
CA THR A 152 4.71 6.28 -8.57
C THR A 152 3.53 6.63 -7.67
N VAL A 153 3.84 7.03 -6.44
CA VAL A 153 2.85 7.32 -5.40
C VAL A 153 2.87 8.80 -5.01
N MET A 154 4.02 9.28 -4.57
CA MET A 154 4.15 10.62 -3.99
C MET A 154 3.79 11.75 -4.95
N PRO A 155 4.20 11.71 -6.24
CA PRO A 155 3.81 12.73 -7.21
C PRO A 155 2.30 12.91 -7.32
N ALA A 156 1.55 11.81 -7.36
CA ALA A 156 0.09 11.85 -7.44
C ALA A 156 -0.52 12.46 -6.17
N ILE A 157 -0.12 11.99 -4.99
CA ILE A 157 -0.67 12.49 -3.72
C ILE A 157 -0.37 13.98 -3.54
N LEU A 158 0.87 14.41 -3.77
CA LEU A 158 1.28 15.82 -3.65
C LEU A 158 0.57 16.71 -4.68
N GLY A 159 0.45 16.24 -5.93
CA GLY A 159 -0.28 16.95 -6.97
C GLY A 159 -1.76 17.14 -6.63
N ILE A 160 -2.42 16.11 -6.10
CA ILE A 160 -3.84 16.20 -5.71
C ILE A 160 -4.03 17.00 -4.41
N PHE A 161 -3.08 16.93 -3.49
CA PHE A 161 -3.08 17.83 -2.33
C PHE A 161 -3.07 19.30 -2.79
N PHE A 162 -2.16 19.66 -3.72
CA PHE A 162 -2.13 20.99 -4.31
C PHE A 162 -3.41 21.33 -5.07
N TYR A 163 -3.91 20.41 -5.90
CA TYR A 163 -5.18 20.56 -6.61
C TYR A 163 -6.34 20.91 -5.65
N SER A 164 -6.33 20.40 -4.43
CA SER A 164 -7.37 20.70 -3.45
C SER A 164 -7.45 22.17 -3.07
N PHE A 165 -6.35 22.90 -3.10
CA PHE A 165 -6.34 24.35 -2.90
C PHE A 165 -6.81 25.08 -4.16
N VAL A 166 -6.37 24.61 -5.32
CA VAL A 166 -6.75 25.19 -6.63
C VAL A 166 -8.28 25.11 -6.82
N GLU A 167 -8.87 23.91 -6.62
CA GLU A 167 -10.33 23.75 -6.79
C GLU A 167 -11.14 24.61 -5.83
N ARG A 168 -10.74 24.66 -4.54
CA ARG A 168 -11.42 25.50 -3.56
C ARG A 168 -11.32 26.98 -3.90
N PHE A 169 -10.14 27.41 -4.36
CA PHE A 169 -9.92 28.79 -4.82
C PHE A 169 -10.81 29.10 -6.02
N LEU A 170 -10.81 28.28 -7.06
CA LEU A 170 -11.62 28.49 -8.25
C LEU A 170 -13.12 28.51 -7.94
N LYS A 171 -13.62 27.57 -7.13
CA LYS A 171 -15.02 27.55 -6.71
C LYS A 171 -15.46 28.79 -5.93
N LYS A 172 -14.54 29.42 -5.21
CA LYS A 172 -14.82 30.64 -4.46
C LYS A 172 -15.00 31.87 -5.37
N TYR A 173 -14.24 31.95 -6.48
CA TYR A 173 -14.22 33.14 -7.33
C TYR A 173 -15.03 32.99 -8.63
N ILE A 174 -15.30 31.77 -9.08
CA ILE A 174 -16.08 31.52 -10.29
C ILE A 174 -17.56 31.37 -9.93
N ARG A 175 -18.43 32.07 -10.66
CA ARG A 175 -19.91 32.01 -10.48
C ARG A 175 -20.40 30.57 -10.70
N GLU A 176 -21.37 30.11 -9.92
CA GLU A 176 -21.86 28.72 -9.92
C GLU A 176 -22.24 28.21 -11.31
N ASN A 177 -22.92 29.02 -12.14
CA ASN A 177 -23.31 28.65 -13.48
C ASN A 177 -22.15 28.45 -14.46
N MET A 178 -20.96 28.94 -14.14
CA MET A 178 -19.75 28.78 -14.95
C MET A 178 -18.80 27.70 -14.40
N GLN A 179 -19.01 27.25 -13.17
CA GLN A 179 -18.12 26.30 -12.50
C GLN A 179 -18.01 24.97 -13.25
N LEU A 180 -19.10 24.51 -13.86
CA LEU A 180 -19.13 23.23 -14.57
C LEU A 180 -18.03 23.11 -15.65
N VAL A 181 -17.71 24.19 -16.32
CA VAL A 181 -16.71 24.21 -17.42
C VAL A 181 -15.38 24.80 -16.96
N PHE A 182 -15.42 25.95 -16.26
CA PHE A 182 -14.19 26.69 -15.96
C PHE A 182 -13.40 26.10 -14.79
N VAL A 183 -14.05 25.44 -13.82
CA VAL A 183 -13.31 24.79 -12.71
C VAL A 183 -12.47 23.63 -13.23
N PRO A 184 -13.00 22.64 -13.99
CA PRO A 184 -12.17 21.61 -14.59
C PRO A 184 -11.06 22.16 -15.50
N LEU A 185 -11.40 23.07 -16.41
CA LEU A 185 -10.45 23.66 -17.35
C LEU A 185 -9.25 24.29 -16.63
N LEU A 186 -9.54 25.24 -15.72
CA LEU A 186 -8.47 25.98 -15.02
C LEU A 186 -7.72 25.06 -14.03
N SER A 187 -8.40 24.10 -13.41
CA SER A 187 -7.74 23.12 -12.56
C SER A 187 -6.68 22.32 -13.34
N LEU A 188 -7.00 21.87 -14.55
CA LEU A 188 -6.06 21.11 -15.38
C LEU A 188 -4.90 22.01 -15.84
N VAL A 189 -5.19 23.20 -16.36
CA VAL A 189 -4.18 24.15 -16.87
C VAL A 189 -3.21 24.60 -15.77
N ILE A 190 -3.66 24.72 -14.54
CA ILE A 190 -2.82 25.14 -13.40
C ILE A 190 -2.11 23.94 -12.78
N THR A 191 -2.87 22.86 -12.46
CA THR A 191 -2.34 21.78 -11.61
C THR A 191 -1.40 20.86 -12.38
N VAL A 192 -1.68 20.52 -13.64
CA VAL A 192 -0.84 19.59 -14.40
C VAL A 192 0.57 20.14 -14.60
N PRO A 193 0.78 21.37 -15.10
CA PRO A 193 2.13 21.91 -15.24
C PRO A 193 2.85 22.03 -13.91
N LEU A 194 2.19 22.54 -12.86
CA LEU A 194 2.83 22.68 -11.55
C LEU A 194 3.15 21.31 -10.91
N THR A 195 2.35 20.29 -11.20
CA THR A 195 2.68 18.93 -10.76
C THR A 195 3.91 18.42 -11.48
N LEU A 196 4.04 18.61 -12.78
CA LEU A 196 5.21 18.21 -13.56
C LEU A 196 6.48 18.97 -13.16
N MET A 197 6.35 20.27 -12.87
CA MET A 197 7.50 21.14 -12.58
C MET A 197 8.00 21.03 -11.14
N VAL A 198 7.11 20.82 -10.16
CA VAL A 198 7.42 20.94 -8.72
C VAL A 198 7.08 19.67 -7.97
N PHE A 199 5.81 19.28 -7.93
CA PHE A 199 5.33 18.21 -7.05
C PHE A 199 5.74 16.81 -7.53
N GLY A 200 5.85 16.63 -8.85
CA GLY A 200 6.33 15.39 -9.46
C GLY A 200 7.79 15.10 -9.11
N PRO A 201 8.74 15.95 -9.46
CA PRO A 201 10.13 15.79 -9.08
C PRO A 201 10.35 15.69 -7.59
N ALA A 202 9.70 16.54 -6.77
CA ALA A 202 9.78 16.45 -5.32
C ALA A 202 9.31 15.09 -4.79
N GLY A 203 8.21 14.56 -5.33
CA GLY A 203 7.68 13.25 -4.95
C GLY A 203 8.59 12.10 -5.35
N VAL A 204 9.20 12.15 -6.54
CA VAL A 204 10.16 11.14 -7.00
C VAL A 204 11.40 11.16 -6.12
N TYR A 205 12.03 12.31 -5.89
CA TYR A 205 13.22 12.40 -5.04
C TYR A 205 12.98 11.99 -3.59
N LEU A 206 11.79 12.27 -3.03
CA LEU A 206 11.42 11.77 -1.70
C LEU A 206 11.35 10.23 -1.68
N GLY A 207 10.73 9.62 -2.70
CA GLY A 207 10.66 8.17 -2.84
C GLY A 207 12.04 7.53 -2.99
N GLU A 208 12.87 8.07 -3.88
CA GLU A 208 14.24 7.60 -4.11
C GLU A 208 15.11 7.75 -2.85
N GLY A 209 15.00 8.86 -2.12
CA GLY A 209 15.73 9.10 -0.88
C GLY A 209 15.38 8.07 0.20
N LEU A 210 14.09 7.74 0.36
CA LEU A 210 13.65 6.69 1.28
C LEU A 210 14.15 5.31 0.85
N ALA A 211 14.04 4.98 -0.44
CA ALA A 211 14.55 3.72 -0.98
C ALA A 211 16.06 3.58 -0.79
N ALA A 212 16.82 4.66 -1.06
CA ALA A 212 18.28 4.69 -0.86
C ALA A 212 18.66 4.50 0.61
N ALA A 213 17.94 5.13 1.55
CA ALA A 213 18.21 4.97 2.98
C ALA A 213 18.00 3.51 3.44
N ILE A 214 16.92 2.87 3.01
CA ILE A 214 16.64 1.46 3.35
C ILE A 214 17.68 0.53 2.71
N THR A 215 18.01 0.74 1.44
CA THR A 215 19.03 -0.04 0.73
C THR A 215 20.38 0.07 1.42
N TRP A 216 20.79 1.29 1.81
CA TRP A 216 22.01 1.55 2.56
C TRP A 216 22.06 0.78 3.89
N MET A 217 20.95 0.80 4.65
CA MET A 217 20.85 0.01 5.88
C MET A 217 21.03 -1.49 5.63
N MET A 218 20.35 -2.02 4.60
CA MET A 218 20.44 -3.44 4.22
C MET A 218 21.83 -3.83 3.73
N ASP A 219 22.54 -2.94 3.05
CA ASP A 219 23.89 -3.21 2.51
C ASP A 219 24.97 -3.14 3.62
N ILE A 220 24.79 -2.31 4.66
CA ILE A 220 25.72 -2.27 5.82
C ILE A 220 25.63 -3.56 6.62
N ASN A 221 24.43 -3.99 7.00
CA ASN A 221 24.23 -5.20 7.79
C ASN A 221 22.83 -5.79 7.53
N GLY A 222 22.73 -6.62 6.49
CA GLY A 222 21.46 -7.22 6.08
C GLY A 222 20.72 -7.96 7.21
N PRO A 223 21.38 -8.83 8.00
CA PRO A 223 20.74 -9.51 9.13
C PRO A 223 20.15 -8.55 10.17
N ILE A 224 20.90 -7.56 10.60
CA ILE A 224 20.42 -6.59 11.61
C ILE A 224 19.28 -5.74 11.05
N SER A 225 19.45 -5.22 9.85
CA SER A 225 18.41 -4.41 9.18
C SER A 225 17.14 -5.22 8.93
N GLY A 226 17.30 -6.47 8.47
CA GLY A 226 16.17 -7.38 8.29
C GLY A 226 15.43 -7.67 9.59
N ALA A 227 16.16 -7.89 10.70
CA ALA A 227 15.57 -8.09 12.02
C ALA A 227 14.81 -6.84 12.52
N ILE A 228 15.41 -5.67 12.38
CA ILE A 228 14.79 -4.40 12.82
C ILE A 228 13.53 -4.11 11.99
N ILE A 229 13.60 -4.22 10.67
CA ILE A 229 12.48 -3.92 9.77
C ILE A 229 11.35 -4.92 10.00
N ALA A 230 11.63 -6.24 9.98
CA ALA A 230 10.59 -7.25 10.14
C ALA A 230 10.00 -7.25 11.56
N GLY A 231 10.83 -7.18 12.59
CA GLY A 231 10.39 -7.13 13.98
C GLY A 231 9.60 -5.87 14.32
N GLY A 232 10.02 -4.72 13.78
CA GLY A 232 9.35 -3.43 13.92
C GLY A 232 8.08 -3.30 13.06
N TRP A 233 7.93 -4.09 11.98
CA TRP A 233 6.81 -4.00 11.07
C TRP A 233 5.46 -4.15 11.76
N ASN A 234 5.34 -5.10 12.68
CA ASN A 234 4.12 -5.32 13.44
C ASN A 234 3.73 -4.12 14.31
N ILE A 235 4.71 -3.35 14.77
CA ILE A 235 4.46 -2.09 15.50
C ILE A 235 3.90 -1.05 14.54
N LEU A 236 4.48 -0.93 13.33
CA LEU A 236 3.98 0.00 12.31
C LEU A 236 2.53 -0.35 11.90
N VAL A 237 2.19 -1.65 11.85
CA VAL A 237 0.83 -2.13 11.52
C VAL A 237 -0.20 -1.66 12.56
N ILE A 238 0.12 -1.72 13.86
CA ILE A 238 -0.79 -1.25 14.92
C ILE A 238 -1.18 0.21 14.73
N PHE A 239 -0.21 1.05 14.34
CA PHE A 239 -0.41 2.49 14.15
C PHE A 239 -0.86 2.86 12.73
N GLY A 240 -1.00 1.88 11.82
CA GLY A 240 -1.32 2.15 10.41
C GLY A 240 -0.19 2.83 9.61
N ILE A 241 1.02 2.91 10.19
CA ILE A 241 2.18 3.60 9.58
C ILE A 241 2.77 2.80 8.42
N GLN A 242 2.56 1.48 8.38
CA GLN A 242 3.02 0.61 7.29
C GLN A 242 2.59 1.13 5.90
N TRP A 243 1.46 1.82 5.82
CA TRP A 243 0.96 2.40 4.56
C TRP A 243 1.86 3.50 4.01
N ALA A 244 2.63 4.18 4.85
CA ALA A 244 3.62 5.17 4.42
C ALA A 244 4.87 4.51 3.80
N VAL A 245 5.17 3.26 4.14
CA VAL A 245 6.33 2.52 3.60
C VAL A 245 5.99 1.78 2.30
N ASN A 246 4.73 1.38 2.13
CA ASN A 246 4.28 0.66 0.92
C ASN A 246 4.63 1.37 -0.40
N PRO A 247 4.52 2.72 -0.52
CA PRO A 247 4.95 3.44 -1.72
C PRO A 247 6.40 3.17 -2.12
N VAL A 248 7.29 3.02 -1.13
CA VAL A 248 8.71 2.75 -1.37
C VAL A 248 8.89 1.37 -2.00
N MET A 249 8.20 0.35 -1.47
CA MET A 249 8.24 -1.02 -2.01
C MET A 249 7.75 -1.07 -3.46
N ILE A 250 6.64 -0.37 -3.76
CA ILE A 250 6.07 -0.31 -5.10
C ILE A 250 7.02 0.42 -6.06
N SER A 251 7.62 1.52 -5.62
CA SER A 251 8.61 2.28 -6.38
C SER A 251 9.85 1.44 -6.67
N ASN A 252 10.36 0.69 -5.69
CA ASN A 252 11.51 -0.20 -5.87
C ASN A 252 11.23 -1.27 -6.93
N ILE A 253 10.06 -1.92 -6.87
CA ILE A 253 9.67 -2.93 -7.85
C ILE A 253 9.57 -2.33 -9.25
N SER A 254 9.03 -1.13 -9.37
CA SER A 254 8.92 -0.43 -10.65
C SER A 254 10.26 -0.01 -11.22
N ALA A 255 11.16 0.51 -10.39
CA ALA A 255 12.44 1.05 -10.81
C ALA A 255 13.51 -0.04 -11.02
N TYR A 256 13.54 -1.05 -10.16
CA TYR A 256 14.61 -2.07 -10.10
C TYR A 256 14.13 -3.47 -10.47
N GLY A 257 12.83 -3.67 -10.69
CA GLY A 257 12.24 -4.99 -10.94
C GLY A 257 12.07 -5.85 -9.68
N PHE A 258 12.52 -5.40 -8.52
CA PHE A 258 12.39 -6.10 -7.24
C PHE A 258 12.39 -5.16 -6.04
N ASP A 259 11.93 -5.67 -4.89
CA ASP A 259 12.03 -5.01 -3.59
C ASP A 259 12.56 -5.98 -2.53
N ARG A 260 13.28 -5.45 -1.51
CA ARG A 260 13.84 -6.21 -0.39
C ARG A 260 13.04 -6.05 0.91
N ILE A 261 12.10 -5.13 0.97
CA ILE A 261 11.26 -4.88 2.15
C ILE A 261 10.07 -5.82 2.17
N VAL A 262 9.43 -6.04 1.01
CA VAL A 262 8.27 -6.95 0.88
C VAL A 262 8.52 -8.34 1.51
N PRO A 263 9.68 -9.01 1.30
CA PRO A 263 9.96 -10.27 1.99
C PRO A 263 9.96 -10.15 3.51
N LEU A 264 10.47 -9.04 4.06
CA LEU A 264 10.52 -8.80 5.50
C LEU A 264 9.14 -8.61 6.11
N THR A 265 8.18 -8.03 5.34
CA THR A 265 6.78 -7.99 5.75
C THR A 265 6.16 -9.38 5.81
N GLY A 266 6.59 -10.29 4.93
CA GLY A 266 6.24 -11.71 4.98
C GLY A 266 6.71 -12.36 6.29
N ALA A 267 7.94 -12.08 6.72
CA ALA A 267 8.45 -12.54 8.02
C ALA A 267 7.60 -12.00 9.18
N ALA A 268 7.17 -10.74 9.13
CA ALA A 268 6.27 -10.15 10.13
C ALA A 268 4.90 -10.85 10.16
N ASN A 269 4.30 -11.13 9.01
CA ASN A 269 3.05 -11.86 8.90
C ASN A 269 3.16 -13.27 9.49
N PHE A 270 4.24 -13.99 9.17
CA PHE A 270 4.44 -15.35 9.68
C PHE A 270 4.80 -15.36 11.18
N GLY A 271 5.43 -14.33 11.71
CA GLY A 271 5.56 -14.13 13.16
C GLY A 271 4.18 -13.98 13.84
N MET A 272 3.29 -13.17 13.24
CA MET A 272 1.89 -13.07 13.72
C MET A 272 1.13 -14.40 13.59
N ALA A 273 1.36 -15.16 12.52
CA ALA A 273 0.77 -16.49 12.34
C ALA A 273 1.26 -17.46 13.44
N GLY A 274 2.56 -17.47 13.74
CA GLY A 274 3.14 -18.28 14.81
C GLY A 274 2.54 -17.97 16.17
N ALA A 275 2.43 -16.68 16.51
CA ALA A 275 1.79 -16.24 17.74
C ALA A 275 0.31 -16.65 17.80
N ALA A 276 -0.45 -16.54 16.69
CA ALA A 276 -1.84 -16.99 16.63
C ALA A 276 -1.95 -18.51 16.81
N LEU A 277 -1.06 -19.28 16.17
CA LEU A 277 -0.99 -20.73 16.31
C LEU A 277 -0.67 -21.14 17.75
N GLY A 278 0.31 -20.50 18.39
CA GLY A 278 0.67 -20.74 19.78
C GLY A 278 -0.52 -20.51 20.74
N VAL A 279 -1.28 -19.43 20.52
CA VAL A 279 -2.50 -19.17 21.29
C VAL A 279 -3.59 -20.21 21.00
N PHE A 280 -3.79 -20.60 19.73
CA PHE A 280 -4.73 -21.64 19.33
C PHE A 280 -4.47 -22.97 20.03
N LEU A 281 -3.21 -23.41 20.08
CA LEU A 281 -2.82 -24.68 20.68
C LEU A 281 -2.91 -24.64 22.20
N ARG A 282 -2.61 -23.51 22.85
CA ARG A 282 -2.50 -23.40 24.30
C ARG A 282 -3.78 -22.91 25.00
N SER A 283 -4.69 -22.24 24.28
CA SER A 283 -5.92 -21.71 24.91
C SER A 283 -6.94 -22.76 25.21
N LYS A 284 -7.41 -22.77 26.47
CA LYS A 284 -8.52 -23.61 26.94
C LYS A 284 -9.89 -22.97 26.68
N ARG A 285 -9.96 -21.66 26.38
CA ARG A 285 -11.21 -20.94 26.13
C ARG A 285 -11.63 -21.13 24.65
N SER A 286 -12.80 -21.76 24.43
CA SER A 286 -13.31 -22.06 23.08
C SER A 286 -13.35 -20.82 22.18
N LYS A 287 -13.84 -19.69 22.68
CA LYS A 287 -13.90 -18.43 21.92
C LYS A 287 -12.52 -17.94 21.47
N THR A 288 -11.54 -17.90 22.37
CA THR A 288 -10.16 -17.48 22.05
C THR A 288 -9.53 -18.44 21.05
N ARG A 289 -9.73 -19.73 21.22
CA ARG A 289 -9.22 -20.76 20.31
C ARG A 289 -9.80 -20.62 18.92
N SER A 290 -11.12 -20.40 18.78
CA SER A 290 -11.78 -20.19 17.49
C SER A 290 -11.24 -18.94 16.76
N ILE A 291 -11.13 -17.80 17.47
CA ILE A 291 -10.57 -16.55 16.90
C ILE A 291 -9.13 -16.77 16.46
N SER A 292 -8.31 -17.45 17.26
CA SER A 292 -6.89 -17.68 16.93
C SER A 292 -6.72 -18.61 15.72
N GLY A 293 -7.56 -19.64 15.59
CA GLY A 293 -7.54 -20.56 14.44
C GLY A 293 -7.94 -19.85 13.13
N SER A 294 -9.01 -19.05 13.15
CA SER A 294 -9.43 -18.29 11.98
C SER A 294 -8.43 -17.20 11.60
N ALA A 295 -7.83 -16.54 12.58
CA ALA A 295 -6.81 -15.53 12.37
C ALA A 295 -5.52 -16.12 11.75
N PHE A 296 -5.08 -17.29 12.25
CA PHE A 296 -3.97 -18.05 11.67
C PHE A 296 -4.23 -18.40 10.20
N ALA A 297 -5.41 -18.95 9.91
CA ALA A 297 -5.78 -19.28 8.54
C ALA A 297 -5.84 -18.04 7.61
N SER A 298 -6.35 -16.91 8.11
CA SER A 298 -6.40 -15.66 7.38
C SER A 298 -5.00 -15.17 6.97
N ILE A 299 -4.01 -15.26 7.85
CA ILE A 299 -2.63 -14.87 7.52
C ILE A 299 -2.04 -15.83 6.50
N LEU A 300 -2.18 -17.13 6.70
CA LEU A 300 -1.61 -18.12 5.79
C LEU A 300 -2.18 -18.02 4.37
N LEU A 301 -3.47 -17.76 4.24
CA LEU A 301 -4.15 -17.73 2.95
C LEU A 301 -4.10 -16.37 2.28
N ALA A 302 -4.22 -15.29 3.04
CA ALA A 302 -4.38 -13.94 2.48
C ALA A 302 -3.35 -12.91 2.95
N GLY A 303 -2.47 -13.26 3.90
CA GLY A 303 -1.53 -12.30 4.50
C GLY A 303 -2.20 -11.21 5.35
N VAL A 304 -3.45 -11.43 5.78
CA VAL A 304 -4.24 -10.46 6.56
C VAL A 304 -3.99 -10.68 8.04
N THR A 305 -3.35 -9.70 8.68
CA THR A 305 -2.91 -9.79 10.09
C THR A 305 -3.85 -9.12 11.07
N GLU A 306 -4.76 -8.26 10.63
CA GLU A 306 -5.66 -7.47 11.48
C GLU A 306 -6.46 -8.32 12.49
N PRO A 307 -7.04 -9.49 12.12
CA PRO A 307 -7.75 -10.34 13.10
C PRO A 307 -6.84 -10.82 14.22
N THR A 308 -5.55 -11.09 13.92
CA THR A 308 -4.56 -11.48 14.93
C THR A 308 -4.14 -10.29 15.78
N VAL A 309 -3.86 -9.16 15.17
CA VAL A 309 -3.42 -7.94 15.86
C VAL A 309 -4.46 -7.50 16.88
N TYR A 310 -5.70 -7.27 16.45
CA TYR A 310 -6.74 -6.72 17.31
C TYR A 310 -7.48 -7.76 18.14
N GLY A 311 -7.61 -8.99 17.63
CA GLY A 311 -8.33 -10.07 18.33
C GLY A 311 -7.48 -10.82 19.36
N ILE A 312 -6.16 -10.85 19.22
CA ILE A 312 -5.27 -11.71 20.00
C ILE A 312 -4.06 -10.94 20.53
N ALA A 313 -3.28 -10.33 19.66
CA ALA A 313 -1.94 -9.84 19.97
C ALA A 313 -1.99 -8.64 20.93
N ILE A 314 -2.79 -7.63 20.64
CA ILE A 314 -2.98 -6.45 21.52
C ILE A 314 -3.64 -6.83 22.84
N PRO A 315 -4.79 -7.55 22.88
CA PRO A 315 -5.45 -7.90 24.13
C PRO A 315 -4.61 -8.76 25.07
N LEU A 316 -3.84 -9.70 24.52
CA LEU A 316 -3.03 -10.63 25.32
C LEU A 316 -1.59 -10.14 25.54
N LYS A 317 -1.10 -9.14 24.82
CA LYS A 317 0.23 -8.53 24.87
C LYS A 317 1.40 -9.49 24.59
N LYS A 318 1.49 -10.63 25.29
CA LYS A 318 2.56 -11.63 25.11
C LYS A 318 2.67 -12.17 23.67
N PRO A 319 1.57 -12.56 23.00
CA PRO A 319 1.62 -12.98 21.60
C PRO A 319 2.14 -11.91 20.66
N PHE A 320 1.88 -10.63 20.96
CA PHE A 320 2.43 -9.53 20.17
C PHE A 320 3.97 -9.48 20.24
N VAL A 321 4.52 -9.56 21.46
CA VAL A 321 5.98 -9.57 21.66
C VAL A 321 6.60 -10.81 20.99
N ALA A 322 5.98 -11.98 21.12
CA ALA A 322 6.44 -13.20 20.46
C ALA A 322 6.44 -13.04 18.93
N ALA A 323 5.37 -12.48 18.36
CA ALA A 323 5.29 -12.18 16.93
C ALA A 323 6.42 -11.25 16.46
N CYS A 324 6.74 -10.19 17.21
CA CYS A 324 7.83 -9.28 16.87
C CYS A 324 9.20 -9.99 16.94
N ILE A 325 9.44 -10.85 17.94
CA ILE A 325 10.67 -11.62 18.07
C ILE A 325 10.79 -12.64 16.92
N GLY A 326 9.73 -13.38 16.62
CA GLY A 326 9.69 -14.32 15.52
C GLY A 326 9.95 -13.63 14.17
N ALA A 327 9.27 -12.50 13.95
CA ALA A 327 9.49 -11.66 12.76
C ALA A 327 10.93 -11.18 12.64
N ALA A 328 11.54 -10.73 13.74
CA ALA A 328 12.94 -10.29 13.76
C ALA A 328 13.89 -11.44 13.41
N ALA A 329 13.67 -12.64 13.97
CA ALA A 329 14.49 -13.80 13.67
C ALA A 329 14.42 -14.21 12.19
N GLY A 330 13.21 -14.35 11.62
CA GLY A 330 13.04 -14.64 10.21
C GLY A 330 13.51 -13.51 9.29
N GLY A 331 13.31 -12.27 9.70
CA GLY A 331 13.81 -11.09 9.01
C GLY A 331 15.35 -11.06 8.95
N ALA A 332 16.03 -11.49 10.01
CA ALA A 332 17.50 -11.64 10.00
C ALA A 332 17.97 -12.65 8.95
N VAL A 333 17.29 -13.79 8.85
CA VAL A 333 17.59 -14.83 7.82
C VAL A 333 17.38 -14.27 6.41
N MET A 334 16.25 -13.58 6.17
CA MET A 334 15.96 -12.99 4.86
C MET A 334 16.93 -11.85 4.53
N GLY A 335 17.28 -11.03 5.52
CA GLY A 335 18.24 -9.94 5.37
C GLY A 335 19.65 -10.45 5.05
N PHE A 336 20.08 -11.55 5.69
CA PHE A 336 21.35 -12.19 5.38
C PHE A 336 21.45 -12.60 3.90
N ALA A 337 20.41 -13.21 3.39
CA ALA A 337 20.38 -13.70 2.01
C ALA A 337 19.93 -12.63 0.99
N GLN A 338 19.67 -11.38 1.43
CA GLN A 338 19.21 -10.29 0.58
C GLN A 338 17.99 -10.70 -0.28
N VAL A 339 17.00 -11.33 0.37
CA VAL A 339 15.81 -11.87 -0.28
C VAL A 339 15.05 -10.79 -1.04
N LYS A 340 14.53 -11.16 -2.23
CA LYS A 340 13.87 -10.25 -3.16
C LYS A 340 12.43 -10.69 -3.43
N ALA A 341 11.53 -9.72 -3.58
CA ALA A 341 10.18 -9.90 -4.11
C ALA A 341 10.08 -9.20 -5.47
N ILE A 342 9.45 -9.83 -6.45
CA ILE A 342 9.26 -9.29 -7.81
C ILE A 342 7.88 -8.63 -8.00
N ALA A 343 7.02 -8.72 -6.99
CA ALA A 343 5.72 -8.08 -6.96
C ALA A 343 5.41 -7.58 -5.56
N PHE A 344 4.61 -6.51 -5.47
CA PHE A 344 4.05 -6.07 -4.20
C PHE A 344 2.88 -6.99 -3.82
N VAL A 345 3.05 -7.73 -2.74
CA VAL A 345 2.08 -8.70 -2.21
C VAL A 345 2.12 -8.71 -0.69
N PHE A 346 1.03 -9.14 -0.07
CA PHE A 346 1.03 -9.45 1.36
C PHE A 346 1.53 -10.89 1.55
N GLY A 347 2.58 -11.05 2.37
CA GLY A 347 3.23 -12.36 2.56
C GLY A 347 2.26 -13.41 3.10
N SER A 348 2.00 -14.43 2.27
CA SER A 348 1.10 -15.57 2.55
C SER A 348 1.54 -16.78 1.73
N LEU A 349 0.92 -17.94 1.92
CA LEU A 349 1.20 -19.12 1.11
C LEU A 349 0.74 -18.95 -0.35
N THR A 350 -0.35 -18.22 -0.57
CA THR A 350 -0.87 -17.97 -1.93
C THR A 350 -0.02 -17.00 -2.74
N THR A 351 0.82 -16.21 -2.08
CA THR A 351 1.69 -15.22 -2.72
C THR A 351 3.15 -15.67 -2.83
N LEU A 352 3.48 -16.89 -2.44
CA LEU A 352 4.83 -17.46 -2.58
C LEU A 352 5.43 -17.29 -4.00
N PRO A 353 4.67 -17.41 -5.09
CA PRO A 353 5.20 -17.20 -6.43
C PRO A 353 5.87 -15.84 -6.66
N ALA A 354 5.43 -14.79 -5.96
CA ALA A 354 6.03 -13.45 -6.06
C ALA A 354 7.47 -13.37 -5.51
N PHE A 355 7.96 -14.42 -4.87
CA PHE A 355 9.29 -14.50 -4.28
C PHE A 355 10.20 -15.51 -5.01
N ILE A 356 9.72 -16.14 -6.09
CA ILE A 356 10.51 -17.07 -6.89
C ILE A 356 11.68 -16.32 -7.54
N SER A 357 12.86 -16.55 -6.98
CA SER A 357 14.15 -15.98 -7.39
C SER A 357 15.27 -16.89 -6.89
N GLY A 358 16.51 -16.55 -7.18
CA GLY A 358 17.68 -17.28 -6.63
C GLY A 358 17.73 -17.33 -5.09
N THR A 359 16.95 -16.49 -4.41
CA THR A 359 16.87 -16.43 -2.94
C THR A 359 15.57 -17.03 -2.36
N PHE A 360 14.77 -17.71 -3.17
CA PHE A 360 13.46 -18.25 -2.75
C PHE A 360 13.57 -19.21 -1.56
N PHE A 361 14.58 -20.06 -1.53
CA PHE A 361 14.79 -20.99 -0.43
C PHE A 361 15.01 -20.26 0.91
N TRP A 362 15.74 -19.16 0.89
CA TRP A 362 15.96 -18.31 2.06
C TRP A 362 14.69 -17.59 2.51
N TYR A 363 13.80 -17.25 1.57
CA TYR A 363 12.48 -16.74 1.90
C TYR A 363 11.69 -17.78 2.71
N LEU A 364 11.59 -19.01 2.22
CA LEU A 364 10.90 -20.11 2.92
C LEU A 364 11.52 -20.38 4.30
N ALA A 365 12.84 -20.40 4.38
CA ALA A 365 13.56 -20.57 5.65
C ALA A 365 13.23 -19.44 6.64
N GLY A 366 13.22 -18.19 6.18
CA GLY A 366 12.85 -17.05 7.01
C GLY A 366 11.40 -17.09 7.48
N LEU A 367 10.45 -17.50 6.63
CA LEU A 367 9.05 -17.69 7.01
C LEU A 367 8.92 -18.78 8.09
N ALA A 368 9.59 -19.92 7.89
CA ALA A 368 9.58 -21.03 8.86
C ALA A 368 10.18 -20.60 10.22
N VAL A 369 11.31 -19.90 10.19
CA VAL A 369 11.94 -19.34 11.42
C VAL A 369 10.99 -18.37 12.11
N SER A 370 10.36 -17.45 11.36
CA SER A 370 9.39 -16.50 11.93
C SER A 370 8.23 -17.22 12.64
N LEU A 371 7.68 -18.25 11.99
CA LEU A 371 6.54 -19.00 12.50
C LEU A 371 6.89 -19.79 13.76
N VAL A 372 8.06 -20.45 13.78
CA VAL A 372 8.46 -21.37 14.86
C VAL A 372 8.94 -20.61 16.09
N VAL A 373 9.65 -19.48 15.89
CA VAL A 373 10.20 -18.68 17.01
C VAL A 373 9.11 -17.87 17.71
N ALA A 374 8.03 -17.51 17.01
CA ALA A 374 6.90 -16.77 17.57
C ALA A 374 5.95 -17.67 18.39
#